data_5955d390d5b154171f281854e5cc8b7c
#
_entry.id   5955d390d5b154171f281854e5cc8b7c
#
_cell.length_a   1.000
_cell.length_b   1.000
_cell.length_c   1.000
_cell.angle_alpha   90.00
_cell.angle_beta   90.00
_cell.angle_gamma   90.00
#
_symmetry.space_group_name_H-M   'P 1'
#
loop_
_entity.id
_entity.type
_entity.pdbx_description
1 polymer ?
#
loop_
_entity_poly.entity_id
_entity_poly.type
_entity_poly.pdbx_seq_one_letter_code
_entity_poly.pdbx_strand_id
1 'polypeptide(L)'
;MNAPRRGPRPAGSDTRADILGAALELFSTHGYDAVSVRMIARQAGVDPALVNYYYGGKSALFVAAMRPTVDDELLAAFINGLQPETCGEELIAFVLEFWSRHDTAVRMTGTFVAAPSQQEEQEYLRHLIVERFLRPVVEKLSPDHHEVRTELAAVLLMGMMAGTSVLGLPRLDGLSVRDRARLLGPACQGFLVGELPTIGDDGGTSTEGELPS
;
A
#
# COMPACT_ATOMS: atom_id res chain seq x y z
N MET A 1 -50.01 -0.40 5.99
CA MET A 1 -49.05 0.44 6.73
C MET A 1 -48.01 0.94 5.72
N ASN A 2 -48.07 2.21 5.33
CA ASN A 2 -47.17 2.80 4.35
C ASN A 2 -45.88 3.20 5.07
N ALA A 3 -44.73 2.66 4.64
CA ALA A 3 -43.42 3.08 5.13
C ALA A 3 -43.17 4.56 4.79
N PRO A 4 -42.60 5.35 5.69
CA PRO A 4 -42.36 6.77 5.45
C PRO A 4 -41.37 6.94 4.27
N ARG A 5 -41.79 7.66 3.22
CA ARG A 5 -40.90 8.15 2.17
C ARG A 5 -39.88 9.08 2.82
N ARG A 6 -38.60 8.68 2.82
CA ARG A 6 -37.47 9.55 3.20
C ARG A 6 -37.50 10.77 2.28
N GLY A 7 -37.53 11.97 2.88
CA GLY A 7 -37.48 13.25 2.19
C GLY A 7 -36.15 13.46 1.42
N PRO A 8 -36.08 14.49 0.56
CA PRO A 8 -34.86 14.81 -0.18
C PRO A 8 -33.69 15.04 0.80
N ARG A 9 -32.51 14.46 0.46
CA ARG A 9 -31.27 14.69 1.19
C ARG A 9 -30.92 16.19 1.23
N PRO A 10 -30.20 16.67 2.27
CA PRO A 10 -29.62 18.00 2.28
C PRO A 10 -28.72 18.20 1.04
N ALA A 11 -28.91 19.31 0.35
CA ALA A 11 -28.06 19.70 -0.77
C ALA A 11 -26.62 19.87 -0.24
N GLY A 12 -25.68 18.99 -0.68
CA GLY A 12 -24.27 19.03 -0.29
C GLY A 12 -23.68 17.73 0.23
N SER A 13 -24.45 16.63 0.40
CA SER A 13 -23.88 15.34 0.77
C SER A 13 -23.20 14.71 -0.44
N ASP A 14 -21.89 14.46 -0.35
CA ASP A 14 -21.16 13.65 -1.34
C ASP A 14 -21.50 12.17 -1.10
N THR A 15 -22.46 11.67 -1.85
CA THR A 15 -22.90 10.26 -1.77
C THR A 15 -21.76 9.28 -1.89
N ARG A 16 -20.75 9.60 -2.69
CA ARG A 16 -19.55 8.76 -2.85
C ARG A 16 -18.72 8.72 -1.56
N ALA A 17 -18.51 9.88 -0.94
CA ALA A 17 -17.80 9.98 0.35
C ALA A 17 -18.58 9.31 1.48
N ASP A 18 -19.92 9.46 1.54
CA ASP A 18 -20.77 8.81 2.54
C ASP A 18 -20.66 7.27 2.47
N ILE A 19 -20.69 6.71 1.25
CA ILE A 19 -20.51 5.27 1.02
C ILE A 19 -19.12 4.81 1.47
N LEU A 20 -18.07 5.59 1.13
CA LEU A 20 -16.68 5.26 1.49
C LEU A 20 -16.49 5.27 3.02
N GLY A 21 -16.99 6.29 3.70
CA GLY A 21 -16.93 6.39 5.15
C GLY A 21 -17.64 5.25 5.86
N ALA A 22 -18.86 4.91 5.43
CA ALA A 22 -19.62 3.78 5.95
C ALA A 22 -18.90 2.44 5.72
N ALA A 23 -18.30 2.27 4.54
CA ALA A 23 -17.53 1.08 4.21
C ALA A 23 -16.27 0.95 5.09
N LEU A 24 -15.52 2.04 5.26
CA LEU A 24 -14.34 2.09 6.10
C LEU A 24 -14.66 1.65 7.54
N GLU A 25 -15.70 2.20 8.14
CA GLU A 25 -16.12 1.88 9.50
C GLU A 25 -16.53 0.41 9.64
N LEU A 26 -17.39 -0.08 8.74
CA LEU A 26 -17.88 -1.44 8.78
C LEU A 26 -16.76 -2.48 8.55
N PHE A 27 -15.93 -2.27 7.56
CA PHE A 27 -14.83 -3.18 7.26
C PHE A 27 -13.76 -3.19 8.36
N SER A 28 -13.46 -2.04 8.95
CA SER A 28 -12.51 -1.94 10.07
C SER A 28 -13.02 -2.66 11.31
N THR A 29 -14.34 -2.64 11.55
CA THR A 29 -14.95 -3.23 12.75
C THR A 29 -15.24 -4.72 12.60
N HIS A 30 -15.71 -5.15 11.44
CA HIS A 30 -16.27 -6.50 11.24
C HIS A 30 -15.46 -7.37 10.28
N GLY A 31 -14.47 -6.81 9.60
CA GLY A 31 -13.70 -7.50 8.55
C GLY A 31 -14.48 -7.62 7.23
N TYR A 32 -13.76 -8.07 6.18
CA TYR A 32 -14.33 -8.14 4.83
C TYR A 32 -15.53 -9.08 4.73
N ASP A 33 -15.40 -10.31 5.25
CA ASP A 33 -16.39 -11.36 5.00
C ASP A 33 -17.75 -11.08 5.65
N ALA A 34 -17.75 -10.50 6.85
CA ALA A 34 -18.98 -10.21 7.61
C ALA A 34 -19.78 -9.01 7.07
N VAL A 35 -19.17 -8.15 6.23
CA VAL A 35 -19.83 -6.95 5.71
C VAL A 35 -20.48 -7.23 4.35
N SER A 36 -21.69 -6.73 4.14
CA SER A 36 -22.41 -6.81 2.87
C SER A 36 -22.68 -5.42 2.28
N VAL A 37 -22.83 -5.34 0.94
CA VAL A 37 -23.22 -4.11 0.24
C VAL A 37 -24.50 -3.50 0.83
N ARG A 38 -25.46 -4.33 1.25
CA ARG A 38 -26.70 -3.86 1.91
C ARG A 38 -26.44 -3.21 3.27
N MET A 39 -25.49 -3.71 4.06
CA MET A 39 -25.10 -3.10 5.34
C MET A 39 -24.48 -1.73 5.10
N ILE A 40 -23.55 -1.62 4.16
CA ILE A 40 -22.89 -0.36 3.80
C ILE A 40 -23.92 0.66 3.31
N ALA A 41 -24.79 0.26 2.37
CA ALA A 41 -25.82 1.13 1.84
C ALA A 41 -26.79 1.64 2.94
N ARG A 42 -27.16 0.76 3.87
CA ARG A 42 -28.02 1.12 5.03
C ARG A 42 -27.33 2.13 5.93
N GLN A 43 -26.05 1.95 6.25
CA GLN A 43 -25.26 2.85 7.08
C GLN A 43 -25.04 4.20 6.40
N ALA A 44 -24.70 4.20 5.11
CA ALA A 44 -24.56 5.41 4.30
C ALA A 44 -25.90 6.09 3.98
N GLY A 45 -27.04 5.43 4.28
CA GLY A 45 -28.39 5.93 4.00
C GLY A 45 -28.68 6.00 2.50
N VAL A 46 -28.15 5.11 1.65
CA VAL A 46 -28.30 5.08 0.20
C VAL A 46 -29.00 3.81 -0.28
N ASP A 47 -29.38 3.81 -1.56
CA ASP A 47 -29.78 2.57 -2.23
C ASP A 47 -28.56 1.69 -2.52
N PRO A 48 -28.61 0.35 -2.31
CA PRO A 48 -27.52 -0.56 -2.63
C PRO A 48 -27.03 -0.47 -4.08
N ALA A 49 -27.89 -0.09 -5.03
CA ALA A 49 -27.50 0.11 -6.42
C ALA A 49 -26.45 1.21 -6.59
N LEU A 50 -26.47 2.25 -5.72
CA LEU A 50 -25.50 3.34 -5.75
C LEU A 50 -24.11 2.86 -5.32
N VAL A 51 -24.00 1.89 -4.43
CA VAL A 51 -22.70 1.29 -4.08
C VAL A 51 -22.07 0.64 -5.31
N ASN A 52 -22.85 -0.14 -6.06
CA ASN A 52 -22.37 -0.76 -7.29
C ASN A 52 -22.07 0.29 -8.37
N TYR A 53 -22.88 1.32 -8.48
CA TYR A 53 -22.70 2.40 -9.46
C TYR A 53 -21.39 3.17 -9.22
N TYR A 54 -21.10 3.56 -7.97
CA TYR A 54 -19.91 4.38 -7.64
C TYR A 54 -18.62 3.58 -7.53
N TYR A 55 -18.70 2.30 -7.13
CA TYR A 55 -17.51 1.50 -6.77
C TYR A 55 -17.42 0.15 -7.49
N GLY A 56 -18.41 -0.24 -8.29
CA GLY A 56 -18.38 -1.51 -9.01
C GLY A 56 -18.63 -2.75 -8.15
N GLY A 57 -18.84 -2.60 -6.83
CA GLY A 57 -19.16 -3.70 -5.93
C GLY A 57 -18.37 -3.70 -4.62
N LYS A 58 -18.57 -4.75 -3.80
CA LYS A 58 -18.00 -4.88 -2.46
C LYS A 58 -16.48 -4.90 -2.47
N SER A 59 -15.87 -5.65 -3.41
CA SER A 59 -14.41 -5.83 -3.48
C SER A 59 -13.71 -4.50 -3.81
N ALA A 60 -14.13 -3.81 -4.86
CA ALA A 60 -13.57 -2.53 -5.25
C ALA A 60 -13.82 -1.44 -4.17
N LEU A 61 -15.00 -1.45 -3.54
CA LEU A 61 -15.27 -0.54 -2.42
C LEU A 61 -14.39 -0.83 -1.21
N PHE A 62 -14.12 -2.12 -0.91
CA PHE A 62 -13.20 -2.50 0.16
C PHE A 62 -11.80 -1.94 -0.08
N VAL A 63 -11.27 -2.14 -1.28
CA VAL A 63 -9.95 -1.59 -1.66
C VAL A 63 -9.94 -0.07 -1.54
N ALA A 64 -10.96 0.62 -2.07
CA ALA A 64 -11.06 2.06 -1.99
C ALA A 64 -11.13 2.58 -0.54
N ALA A 65 -11.89 1.90 0.33
CA ALA A 65 -12.04 2.25 1.74
C ALA A 65 -10.77 1.98 2.56
N MET A 66 -10.02 0.94 2.16
CA MET A 66 -8.79 0.53 2.85
C MET A 66 -7.53 1.20 2.33
N ARG A 67 -7.62 2.08 1.33
CA ARG A 67 -6.46 2.84 0.85
C ARG A 67 -5.81 3.60 2.00
N PRO A 68 -4.53 3.33 2.32
CA PRO A 68 -3.84 4.06 3.36
C PRO A 68 -3.64 5.51 2.92
N THR A 69 -4.01 6.45 3.78
CA THR A 69 -3.66 7.86 3.61
C THR A 69 -2.34 8.12 4.31
N VAL A 70 -1.35 8.59 3.58
CA VAL A 70 -0.08 9.03 4.14
C VAL A 70 -0.09 10.56 4.18
N ASP A 71 0.19 11.12 5.35
CA ASP A 71 0.35 12.56 5.53
C ASP A 71 1.62 13.02 4.80
N ASP A 72 1.46 13.95 3.87
CA ASP A 72 2.56 14.46 3.04
C ASP A 72 3.61 15.20 3.87
N GLU A 73 3.20 15.96 4.90
CA GLU A 73 4.12 16.69 5.75
C GLU A 73 4.94 15.74 6.63
N LEU A 74 4.29 14.72 7.18
CA LEU A 74 4.95 13.67 7.96
C LEU A 74 5.96 12.90 7.11
N LEU A 75 5.56 12.53 5.88
CA LEU A 75 6.42 11.81 4.96
C LEU A 75 7.63 12.66 4.54
N ALA A 76 7.41 13.90 4.17
CA ALA A 76 8.48 14.82 3.80
C ALA A 76 9.44 15.08 4.97
N ALA A 77 8.93 15.27 6.19
CA ALA A 77 9.75 15.43 7.37
C ALA A 77 10.60 14.18 7.65
N PHE A 78 10.02 12.99 7.52
CA PHE A 78 10.74 11.73 7.66
C PHE A 78 11.87 11.62 6.65
N ILE A 79 11.56 11.78 5.34
CA ILE A 79 12.55 11.68 4.26
C ILE A 79 13.68 12.70 4.48
N ASN A 80 13.35 13.95 4.84
CA ASN A 80 14.34 14.99 5.10
C ASN A 80 15.25 14.68 6.30
N GLY A 81 14.77 13.93 7.29
CA GLY A 81 15.53 13.52 8.47
C GLY A 81 16.50 12.36 8.23
N LEU A 82 16.25 11.51 7.22
CA LEU A 82 17.06 10.31 6.96
C LEU A 82 18.54 10.64 6.70
N GLN A 83 19.42 9.84 7.29
CA GLN A 83 20.86 9.88 7.08
C GLN A 83 21.33 8.58 6.40
N PRO A 84 22.35 8.65 5.51
CA PRO A 84 22.84 7.46 4.79
C PRO A 84 23.29 6.31 5.72
N GLU A 85 23.80 6.63 6.90
CA GLU A 85 24.39 5.66 7.84
C GLU A 85 23.32 4.80 8.56
N THR A 86 22.11 5.32 8.74
CA THR A 86 21.05 4.71 9.56
C THR A 86 19.75 4.48 8.81
N CYS A 87 19.69 4.88 7.54
CA CYS A 87 18.46 4.91 6.74
C CYS A 87 17.73 3.56 6.64
N GLY A 88 18.46 2.45 6.64
CA GLY A 88 17.86 1.13 6.55
C GLY A 88 17.02 0.76 7.78
N GLU A 89 17.56 0.96 8.98
CA GLU A 89 16.83 0.71 10.23
C GLU A 89 15.68 1.71 10.40
N GLU A 90 15.92 2.98 10.12
CA GLU A 90 14.93 4.05 10.24
C GLU A 90 13.75 3.85 9.27
N LEU A 91 14.02 3.46 8.02
CA LEU A 91 12.98 3.19 7.03
C LEU A 91 12.10 2.01 7.45
N ILE A 92 12.70 0.90 7.88
CA ILE A 92 11.95 -0.26 8.37
C ILE A 92 11.13 0.11 9.61
N ALA A 93 11.70 0.85 10.57
CA ALA A 93 10.99 1.30 11.76
C ALA A 93 9.78 2.16 11.40
N PHE A 94 9.97 3.16 10.54
CA PHE A 94 8.90 4.05 10.08
C PHE A 94 7.74 3.27 9.44
N VAL A 95 8.05 2.34 8.53
CA VAL A 95 7.04 1.52 7.86
C VAL A 95 6.29 0.64 8.86
N LEU A 96 7.00 -0.04 9.78
CA LEU A 96 6.37 -0.89 10.79
C LEU A 96 5.51 -0.09 11.77
N GLU A 97 5.95 1.10 12.19
CA GLU A 97 5.18 1.98 13.04
C GLU A 97 3.94 2.54 12.34
N PHE A 98 4.09 2.98 11.09
CA PHE A 98 2.97 3.44 10.29
C PHE A 98 1.89 2.37 10.19
N TRP A 99 2.27 1.11 10.01
CA TRP A 99 1.33 0.00 9.93
C TRP A 99 0.69 -0.35 11.26
N SER A 100 1.46 -0.33 12.34
CA SER A 100 0.91 -0.68 13.66
C SER A 100 -0.12 0.34 14.18
N ARG A 101 0.04 1.62 13.84
CA ARG A 101 -0.83 2.71 14.33
C ARG A 101 -2.19 2.80 13.66
N HIS A 102 -2.35 2.27 12.45
CA HIS A 102 -3.52 2.60 11.61
C HIS A 102 -4.44 1.43 11.30
N ASP A 103 -4.36 0.31 12.03
CA ASP A 103 -5.03 -0.94 11.60
C ASP A 103 -4.69 -1.30 10.13
N THR A 104 -3.60 -0.74 9.64
CA THR A 104 -3.18 -0.78 8.24
C THR A 104 -2.80 -2.19 7.84
N ALA A 105 -2.37 -3.03 8.79
CA ALA A 105 -2.09 -4.44 8.52
C ALA A 105 -3.34 -5.15 7.97
N VAL A 106 -4.50 -4.96 8.60
CA VAL A 106 -5.79 -5.51 8.11
C VAL A 106 -6.17 -4.88 6.78
N ARG A 107 -5.96 -3.58 6.64
CA ARG A 107 -6.26 -2.84 5.39
C ARG A 107 -5.40 -3.33 4.25
N MET A 108 -4.09 -3.46 4.47
CA MET A 108 -3.17 -3.87 3.41
C MET A 108 -3.25 -5.36 3.09
N THR A 109 -3.52 -6.24 4.05
CA THR A 109 -3.74 -7.66 3.75
C THR A 109 -4.90 -7.82 2.77
N GLY A 110 -6.00 -7.10 2.96
CA GLY A 110 -7.12 -7.09 2.02
C GLY A 110 -6.72 -6.55 0.64
N THR A 111 -5.93 -5.48 0.60
CA THR A 111 -5.44 -4.88 -0.65
C THR A 111 -4.46 -5.81 -1.38
N PHE A 112 -3.53 -6.47 -0.67
CA PHE A 112 -2.59 -7.42 -1.25
C PHE A 112 -3.26 -8.69 -1.79
N VAL A 113 -4.28 -9.18 -1.11
CA VAL A 113 -5.04 -10.36 -1.56
C VAL A 113 -5.92 -10.02 -2.75
N ALA A 114 -6.44 -8.79 -2.84
CA ALA A 114 -7.29 -8.33 -3.93
C ALA A 114 -6.53 -7.74 -5.13
N ALA A 115 -5.32 -7.19 -4.91
CA ALA A 115 -4.53 -6.50 -5.93
C ALA A 115 -4.20 -7.32 -7.19
N PRO A 116 -3.93 -8.65 -7.12
CA PRO A 116 -3.64 -9.41 -8.32
C PRO A 116 -4.76 -9.45 -9.35
N SER A 117 -5.98 -9.10 -8.97
CA SER A 117 -7.16 -9.18 -9.84
C SER A 117 -7.61 -7.83 -10.41
N GLN A 118 -7.00 -6.71 -10.02
CA GLN A 118 -7.44 -5.38 -10.42
C GLN A 118 -6.23 -4.47 -10.75
N GLN A 119 -6.11 -4.09 -11.99
CA GLN A 119 -5.00 -3.28 -12.50
C GLN A 119 -4.90 -1.91 -11.81
N GLU A 120 -6.04 -1.29 -11.49
CA GLU A 120 -6.09 0.01 -10.81
C GLU A 120 -5.48 -0.04 -9.40
N GLU A 121 -5.66 -1.15 -8.67
CA GLU A 121 -5.10 -1.34 -7.33
C GLU A 121 -3.60 -1.57 -7.36
N GLN A 122 -3.11 -2.32 -8.32
CA GLN A 122 -1.67 -2.49 -8.53
C GLN A 122 -1.00 -1.15 -8.83
N GLU A 123 -1.61 -0.36 -9.71
CA GLU A 123 -1.10 0.95 -10.10
C GLU A 123 -1.13 1.94 -8.93
N TYR A 124 -2.19 1.93 -8.11
CA TYR A 124 -2.26 2.73 -6.89
C TYR A 124 -1.17 2.36 -5.89
N LEU A 125 -0.98 1.06 -5.60
CA LEU A 125 0.05 0.60 -4.66
C LEU A 125 1.46 0.92 -5.18
N ARG A 126 1.71 0.70 -6.46
CA ARG A 126 2.96 1.08 -7.10
C ARG A 126 3.22 2.58 -6.95
N HIS A 127 2.23 3.41 -7.26
CA HIS A 127 2.36 4.86 -7.11
C HIS A 127 2.64 5.25 -5.64
N LEU A 128 1.90 4.71 -4.69
CA LEU A 128 2.06 5.04 -3.27
C LEU A 128 3.44 4.61 -2.73
N ILE A 129 3.81 3.35 -2.98
CA ILE A 129 5.01 2.75 -2.37
C ILE A 129 6.26 3.16 -3.15
N VAL A 130 6.23 3.05 -4.46
CA VAL A 130 7.40 3.27 -5.32
C VAL A 130 7.59 4.77 -5.57
N GLU A 131 6.61 5.44 -6.17
CA GLU A 131 6.81 6.80 -6.66
C GLU A 131 6.77 7.84 -5.54
N ARG A 132 5.82 7.69 -4.61
CA ARG A 132 5.62 8.72 -3.57
C ARG A 132 6.48 8.51 -2.34
N PHE A 133 6.81 7.27 -2.00
CA PHE A 133 7.57 6.97 -0.78
C PHE A 133 9.02 6.62 -1.07
N LEU A 134 9.30 5.53 -1.79
CA LEU A 134 10.66 5.00 -1.92
C LEU A 134 11.54 5.81 -2.88
N ARG A 135 10.99 6.28 -4.00
CA ARG A 135 11.78 7.06 -4.98
C ARG A 135 12.43 8.30 -4.35
N PRO A 136 11.72 9.16 -3.60
CA PRO A 136 12.35 10.31 -2.94
C PRO A 136 13.41 9.92 -1.89
N VAL A 137 13.22 8.78 -1.20
CA VAL A 137 14.24 8.25 -0.27
C VAL A 137 15.51 7.88 -1.02
N VAL A 138 15.37 7.12 -2.10
CA VAL A 138 16.49 6.65 -2.93
C VAL A 138 17.18 7.82 -3.61
N GLU A 139 16.45 8.76 -4.22
CA GLU A 139 17.02 9.94 -4.86
C GLU A 139 17.83 10.81 -3.89
N LYS A 140 17.41 10.87 -2.63
CA LYS A 140 18.14 11.61 -1.59
C LYS A 140 19.41 10.91 -1.13
N LEU A 141 19.37 9.59 -0.95
CA LEU A 141 20.40 8.85 -0.21
C LEU A 141 21.34 8.04 -1.08
N SER A 142 20.87 7.56 -2.22
CA SER A 142 21.59 6.57 -3.00
C SER A 142 22.55 7.22 -3.99
N PRO A 143 23.75 6.63 -4.17
CA PRO A 143 24.75 7.21 -5.07
C PRO A 143 24.48 6.93 -6.56
N ASP A 144 23.74 5.83 -6.86
CA ASP A 144 23.57 5.29 -8.22
C ASP A 144 22.32 4.40 -8.34
N HIS A 145 22.05 3.90 -9.52
CA HIS A 145 21.03 2.86 -9.82
C HIS A 145 19.66 3.11 -9.16
N HIS A 146 19.18 4.35 -9.14
CA HIS A 146 18.00 4.75 -8.37
C HIS A 146 16.77 3.90 -8.66
N GLU A 147 16.52 3.51 -9.91
CA GLU A 147 15.36 2.68 -10.26
C GLU A 147 15.45 1.29 -9.64
N VAL A 148 16.59 0.61 -9.82
CA VAL A 148 16.82 -0.74 -9.29
C VAL A 148 16.78 -0.73 -7.76
N ARG A 149 17.41 0.25 -7.11
CA ARG A 149 17.42 0.40 -5.65
C ARG A 149 16.00 0.63 -5.11
N THR A 150 15.19 1.43 -5.80
CA THR A 150 13.79 1.66 -5.44
C THR A 150 13.00 0.35 -5.50
N GLU A 151 13.17 -0.45 -6.54
CA GLU A 151 12.50 -1.74 -6.69
C GLU A 151 12.98 -2.77 -5.67
N LEU A 152 14.27 -2.84 -5.37
CA LEU A 152 14.82 -3.73 -4.33
C LEU A 152 14.25 -3.38 -2.94
N ALA A 153 14.19 -2.08 -2.61
CA ALA A 153 13.56 -1.64 -1.37
C ALA A 153 12.07 -1.97 -1.34
N ALA A 154 11.36 -1.80 -2.45
CA ALA A 154 9.94 -2.17 -2.57
C ALA A 154 9.73 -3.67 -2.34
N VAL A 155 10.54 -4.53 -2.96
CA VAL A 155 10.49 -5.98 -2.79
C VAL A 155 10.72 -6.37 -1.32
N LEU A 156 11.70 -5.76 -0.65
CA LEU A 156 11.97 -6.02 0.76
C LEU A 156 10.76 -5.64 1.64
N LEU A 157 10.22 -4.44 1.47
CA LEU A 157 9.07 -3.97 2.24
C LEU A 157 7.84 -4.84 1.98
N MET A 158 7.56 -5.17 0.72
CA MET A 158 6.44 -6.02 0.35
C MET A 158 6.59 -7.45 0.89
N GLY A 159 7.82 -8.01 0.81
CA GLY A 159 8.12 -9.34 1.37
C GLY A 159 7.97 -9.38 2.89
N MET A 160 8.41 -8.34 3.59
CA MET A 160 8.22 -8.20 5.03
C MET A 160 6.72 -8.19 5.39
N MET A 161 5.90 -7.45 4.64
CA MET A 161 4.46 -7.40 4.86
C MET A 161 3.78 -8.73 4.58
N ALA A 162 4.07 -9.34 3.44
CA ALA A 162 3.50 -10.62 3.08
C ALA A 162 3.90 -11.70 4.09
N GLY A 163 5.13 -11.67 4.58
CA GLY A 163 5.63 -12.59 5.60
C GLY A 163 4.81 -12.54 6.88
N THR A 164 4.50 -11.34 7.37
CA THR A 164 3.72 -11.18 8.61
C THR A 164 2.22 -11.38 8.36
N SER A 165 1.65 -10.76 7.34
CA SER A 165 0.20 -10.73 7.13
C SER A 165 -0.38 -11.95 6.42
N VAL A 166 0.38 -12.57 5.50
CA VAL A 166 -0.10 -13.70 4.68
C VAL A 166 0.44 -15.04 5.19
N LEU A 167 1.74 -15.10 5.53
CA LEU A 167 2.37 -16.33 5.99
C LEU A 167 2.24 -16.54 7.50
N GLY A 168 1.90 -15.51 8.27
CA GLY A 168 1.73 -15.60 9.72
C GLY A 168 3.01 -16.08 10.40
N LEU A 169 4.12 -15.32 10.31
CA LEU A 169 5.41 -15.68 10.87
C LEU A 169 5.50 -15.28 12.36
N PRO A 170 5.01 -16.10 13.29
CA PRO A 170 4.74 -15.69 14.68
C PRO A 170 5.99 -15.29 15.45
N ARG A 171 7.17 -15.76 15.04
CA ARG A 171 8.43 -15.38 15.70
C ARG A 171 8.82 -13.95 15.38
N LEU A 172 8.58 -13.48 14.16
CA LEU A 172 8.81 -12.09 13.78
C LEU A 172 7.71 -11.17 14.35
N ASP A 173 6.47 -11.64 14.36
CA ASP A 173 5.35 -10.87 14.91
C ASP A 173 5.46 -10.65 16.42
N GLY A 174 6.08 -11.59 17.13
CA GLY A 174 6.34 -11.47 18.57
C GLY A 174 7.46 -10.51 18.94
N LEU A 175 8.24 -10.00 17.96
CA LEU A 175 9.30 -9.03 18.20
C LEU A 175 8.74 -7.60 18.25
N SER A 176 9.42 -6.74 19.03
CA SER A 176 9.14 -5.30 18.99
C SER A 176 9.44 -4.70 17.61
N VAL A 177 8.80 -3.56 17.28
CA VAL A 177 9.12 -2.79 16.05
C VAL A 177 10.62 -2.52 15.96
N ARG A 178 11.23 -2.13 17.07
CA ARG A 178 12.67 -1.84 17.15
C ARG A 178 13.54 -3.04 16.82
N ASP A 179 13.21 -4.21 17.36
CA ASP A 179 14.00 -5.43 17.10
C ASP A 179 13.85 -5.90 15.66
N ARG A 180 12.63 -5.82 15.11
CA ARG A 180 12.40 -6.09 13.68
C ARG A 180 13.18 -5.14 12.79
N ALA A 181 13.17 -3.84 13.11
CA ALA A 181 13.92 -2.83 12.36
C ALA A 181 15.42 -3.09 12.40
N ARG A 182 15.97 -3.46 13.54
CA ARG A 182 17.39 -3.84 13.68
C ARG A 182 17.78 -5.07 12.88
N LEU A 183 16.89 -6.08 12.80
CA LEU A 183 17.16 -7.31 12.07
C LEU A 183 17.05 -7.14 10.56
N LEU A 184 16.09 -6.34 10.09
CA LEU A 184 15.82 -6.14 8.66
C LEU A 184 16.56 -4.92 8.10
N GLY A 185 16.91 -3.96 8.96
CA GLY A 185 17.59 -2.73 8.59
C GLY A 185 18.86 -2.93 7.77
N PRO A 186 19.77 -3.86 8.13
CA PRO A 186 20.99 -4.09 7.35
C PRO A 186 20.74 -4.50 5.90
N ALA A 187 19.70 -5.30 5.62
CA ALA A 187 19.32 -5.65 4.26
C ALA A 187 18.79 -4.43 3.50
N CYS A 188 17.94 -3.64 4.15
CA CYS A 188 17.41 -2.39 3.60
C CYS A 188 18.55 -1.39 3.32
N GLN A 189 19.48 -1.24 4.27
CA GLN A 189 20.66 -0.41 4.15
C GLN A 189 21.51 -0.80 2.94
N GLY A 190 21.74 -2.10 2.75
CA GLY A 190 22.47 -2.62 1.60
C GLY A 190 21.83 -2.23 0.26
N PHE A 191 20.51 -2.31 0.18
CA PHE A 191 19.78 -1.91 -1.03
C PHE A 191 19.79 -0.40 -1.27
N LEU A 192 19.70 0.40 -0.22
CA LEU A 192 19.63 1.85 -0.35
C LEU A 192 21.00 2.49 -0.68
N VAL A 193 22.04 2.13 0.06
CA VAL A 193 23.35 2.82 -0.01
C VAL A 193 24.54 1.88 -0.10
N GLY A 194 24.33 0.56 -0.02
CA GLY A 194 25.41 -0.43 -0.15
C GLY A 194 25.92 -0.53 -1.59
N GLU A 195 27.05 -1.20 -1.74
CA GLU A 195 27.59 -1.55 -3.07
C GLU A 195 26.69 -2.63 -3.70
N LEU A 196 26.15 -2.35 -4.88
CA LEU A 196 25.40 -3.35 -5.65
C LEU A 196 26.36 -4.17 -6.53
N PRO A 197 26.10 -5.48 -6.72
CA PRO A 197 26.81 -6.27 -7.72
C PRO A 197 26.69 -5.62 -9.09
N THR A 198 27.68 -5.82 -9.95
CA THR A 198 27.62 -5.36 -11.34
C THR A 198 26.40 -5.98 -12.03
N ILE A 199 25.44 -5.15 -12.38
CA ILE A 199 24.25 -5.56 -13.14
C ILE A 199 24.71 -5.56 -14.60
N GLY A 200 24.73 -6.75 -15.23
CA GLY A 200 25.04 -6.85 -16.65
C GLY A 200 24.03 -6.02 -17.44
N ASP A 201 24.55 -5.12 -18.25
CA ASP A 201 23.76 -4.45 -19.28
C ASP A 201 23.47 -5.51 -20.35
N ASP A 202 22.35 -6.23 -20.20
CA ASP A 202 21.83 -7.10 -21.26
C ASP A 202 21.31 -6.21 -22.40
N GLY A 203 22.22 -5.39 -22.92
CA GLY A 203 22.04 -4.64 -24.14
C GLY A 203 21.75 -5.62 -25.25
N GLY A 204 20.53 -5.59 -25.75
CA GLY A 204 20.07 -6.35 -26.88
C GLY A 204 21.06 -6.22 -28.05
N THR A 205 21.94 -7.17 -28.17
CA THR A 205 22.67 -7.41 -29.42
C THR A 205 21.65 -7.87 -30.46
N SER A 206 21.11 -6.92 -31.18
CA SER A 206 20.54 -7.16 -32.50
C SER A 206 21.64 -7.76 -33.35
N THR A 207 21.72 -9.07 -33.40
CA THR A 207 22.48 -9.78 -34.40
C THR A 207 21.79 -9.55 -35.73
N GLU A 208 22.19 -8.52 -36.46
CA GLU A 208 21.97 -8.43 -37.90
C GLU A 208 22.66 -9.65 -38.53
N GLY A 209 21.83 -10.64 -38.86
CA GLY A 209 22.29 -11.77 -39.63
C GLY A 209 22.63 -11.33 -41.04
N GLU A 210 23.93 -11.19 -41.32
CA GLU A 210 24.46 -11.21 -42.65
C GLU A 210 24.14 -12.56 -43.29
N LEU A 211 23.28 -12.55 -44.30
CA LEU A 211 23.03 -13.66 -45.21
C LEU A 211 24.26 -13.75 -46.19
N PRO A 212 24.92 -14.89 -46.28
CA PRO A 212 25.95 -15.09 -47.33
C PRO A 212 25.29 -15.30 -48.71
N SER A 213 25.89 -14.66 -49.68
CA SER A 213 25.58 -14.74 -51.12
C SER A 213 25.76 -16.13 -51.72
#